data_5659d6412644429828b0e0061d40f397
#
_entry.id   5659d6412644429828b0e0061d40f397
#
_cell.length_a   1.000
_cell.length_b   1.000
_cell.length_c   1.000
_cell.angle_alpha   90.00
_cell.angle_beta   90.00
_cell.angle_gamma   90.00
#
_symmetry.space_group_name_H-M   'P 1'
#
loop_
_entity.id
_entity.type
_entity.pdbx_description
1 polymer ?
#
loop_
_entity_poly.entity_id
_entity_poly.type
_entity_poly.pdbx_seq_one_letter_code
_entity_poly.pdbx_strand_id
1 'polypeptide(L)'
;MNYLENFTQKITDSGIEEEPAIVQYCKVLAAMIPSSLFVLDMVQKRFCYIKPDDLFLCGHSMEEAMTLGYDFFSKIIHPEDLPLWKSFLGNLSRTLQENSDEWSDYFGLFRLLPKYPFITKSLERYSYHRLIPVRKESGHYYLIGIVSDSKCKKIGCYRNGASRFIYQAYNPKKRGWHIQQIPLLSRRELEILAIATGEQYLHFIAEKLCLSYYTIRSHVSSIKRKLKVQDLREATDWISYLHILQSPQERDREESCCSTRNFTFNKN
;
A
#
# COMPACT_ATOMS: atom_id res chain seq x y z
N MET A 1 -29.34 -3.10 43.03
CA MET A 1 -28.29 -4.05 42.70
C MET A 1 -28.46 -4.38 41.23
N ASN A 2 -27.55 -3.81 40.40
CA ASN A 2 -27.76 -3.63 38.97
C ASN A 2 -27.46 -4.96 38.21
N TYR A 3 -28.42 -5.51 37.52
CA TYR A 3 -28.32 -6.70 36.69
C TYR A 3 -27.22 -6.61 35.60
N LEU A 4 -26.97 -5.36 35.15
CA LEU A 4 -25.94 -5.03 34.17
C LEU A 4 -24.51 -5.14 34.74
N GLU A 5 -24.28 -4.78 36.00
CA GLU A 5 -22.96 -4.90 36.63
C GLU A 5 -22.54 -6.36 36.86
N ASN A 6 -23.50 -7.24 37.19
CA ASN A 6 -23.25 -8.67 37.33
C ASN A 6 -23.00 -9.37 36.00
N PHE A 7 -23.51 -8.82 34.88
CA PHE A 7 -23.27 -9.38 33.55
C PHE A 7 -21.88 -9.00 33.04
N THR A 8 -21.45 -7.76 33.28
CA THR A 8 -20.10 -7.27 32.93
C THR A 8 -19.02 -7.98 33.74
N GLN A 9 -19.25 -8.20 35.02
CA GLN A 9 -18.29 -8.88 35.90
C GLN A 9 -18.15 -10.38 35.61
N LYS A 10 -19.19 -11.03 35.11
CA LYS A 10 -19.11 -12.44 34.66
C LYS A 10 -18.38 -12.62 33.33
N ILE A 11 -18.33 -11.61 32.48
CA ILE A 11 -17.60 -11.65 31.20
C ILE A 11 -16.11 -11.44 31.45
N THR A 12 -15.72 -10.62 32.42
CA THR A 12 -14.30 -10.39 32.79
C THR A 12 -13.68 -11.60 33.50
N ASP A 13 -14.45 -12.42 34.20
CA ASP A 13 -13.95 -13.61 34.89
C ASP A 13 -13.80 -14.86 33.99
N SER A 14 -14.32 -14.80 32.75
CA SER A 14 -14.27 -15.96 31.83
C SER A 14 -12.97 -16.13 31.06
N GLY A 15 -11.96 -15.27 31.25
CA GLY A 15 -10.66 -15.40 30.58
C GLY A 15 -10.69 -15.29 29.05
N ILE A 16 -11.82 -14.89 28.48
CA ILE A 16 -11.96 -14.60 27.07
C ILE A 16 -11.38 -13.19 26.87
N GLU A 17 -10.15 -13.09 26.36
CA GLU A 17 -9.61 -11.82 25.89
C GLU A 17 -10.63 -11.24 24.89
N GLU A 18 -11.25 -10.11 25.26
CA GLU A 18 -12.18 -9.42 24.37
C GLU A 18 -11.47 -9.10 23.05
N GLU A 19 -12.06 -9.50 21.94
CA GLU A 19 -11.48 -9.23 20.62
C GLU A 19 -11.33 -7.70 20.45
N PRO A 20 -10.13 -7.21 20.12
CA PRO A 20 -9.92 -5.77 20.00
C PRO A 20 -10.91 -5.14 19.00
N ALA A 21 -11.51 -4.00 19.32
CA ALA A 21 -12.49 -3.31 18.48
C ALA A 21 -12.00 -3.11 17.04
N ILE A 22 -10.70 -2.85 16.86
CA ILE A 22 -10.07 -2.70 15.54
C ILE A 22 -10.24 -3.95 14.67
N VAL A 23 -10.20 -5.15 15.27
CA VAL A 23 -10.37 -6.41 14.53
C VAL A 23 -11.82 -6.54 14.05
N GLN A 24 -12.80 -6.14 14.86
CA GLN A 24 -14.21 -6.16 14.47
C GLN A 24 -14.47 -5.22 13.28
N TYR A 25 -13.92 -3.99 13.31
CA TYR A 25 -14.01 -3.07 12.17
C TYR A 25 -13.31 -3.62 10.92
N CYS A 26 -12.14 -4.24 11.08
CA CYS A 26 -11.42 -4.85 9.97
C CYS A 26 -12.18 -6.03 9.35
N LYS A 27 -12.90 -6.84 10.13
CA LYS A 27 -13.77 -7.90 9.60
C LYS A 27 -14.88 -7.35 8.71
N VAL A 28 -15.54 -6.26 9.13
CA VAL A 28 -16.56 -5.60 8.31
C VAL A 28 -15.95 -5.04 7.03
N LEU A 29 -14.83 -4.33 7.13
CA LEU A 29 -14.13 -3.78 5.97
C LEU A 29 -13.70 -4.89 5.00
N ALA A 30 -13.15 -5.99 5.51
CA ALA A 30 -12.70 -7.13 4.71
C ALA A 30 -13.84 -7.76 3.88
N ALA A 31 -15.08 -7.74 4.38
CA ALA A 31 -16.24 -8.21 3.64
C ALA A 31 -16.63 -7.28 2.47
N MET A 32 -16.27 -6.00 2.55
CA MET A 32 -16.65 -4.98 1.56
C MET A 32 -15.60 -4.78 0.45
N ILE A 33 -14.34 -5.14 0.68
CA ILE A 33 -13.24 -4.91 -0.27
C ILE A 33 -12.80 -6.21 -0.95
N PRO A 34 -12.42 -6.18 -2.25
CA PRO A 34 -11.92 -7.35 -2.96
C PRO A 34 -10.49 -7.74 -2.55
N SER A 35 -9.75 -6.82 -1.93
CA SER A 35 -8.37 -7.03 -1.47
C SER A 35 -8.30 -7.93 -0.23
N SER A 36 -7.17 -8.58 -0.01
CA SER A 36 -6.84 -9.22 1.26
C SER A 36 -6.64 -8.18 2.35
N LEU A 37 -6.89 -8.58 3.60
CA LEU A 37 -6.67 -7.75 4.77
C LEU A 37 -6.13 -8.57 5.92
N PHE A 38 -5.12 -8.01 6.60
CA PHE A 38 -4.64 -8.57 7.87
C PHE A 38 -4.49 -7.49 8.94
N VAL A 39 -4.54 -7.90 10.20
CA VAL A 39 -4.21 -7.08 11.38
C VAL A 39 -3.10 -7.78 12.14
N LEU A 40 -1.95 -7.12 12.25
CA LEU A 40 -0.77 -7.62 12.95
C LEU A 40 -0.54 -6.81 14.24
N ASP A 41 -0.41 -7.49 15.37
CA ASP A 41 0.12 -6.87 16.60
C ASP A 41 1.63 -6.72 16.47
N MET A 42 2.11 -5.48 16.46
CA MET A 42 3.52 -5.18 16.24
C MET A 42 4.41 -5.52 17.43
N VAL A 43 3.85 -5.62 18.64
CA VAL A 43 4.57 -5.99 19.87
C VAL A 43 4.65 -7.50 20.02
N GLN A 44 3.50 -8.17 19.95
CA GLN A 44 3.42 -9.62 20.08
C GLN A 44 3.85 -10.36 18.82
N LYS A 45 4.01 -9.64 17.68
CA LYS A 45 4.39 -10.18 16.37
C LYS A 45 3.46 -11.30 15.90
N ARG A 46 2.19 -11.22 16.24
CA ARG A 46 1.15 -12.20 15.88
C ARG A 46 0.04 -11.53 15.09
N PHE A 47 -0.58 -12.29 14.20
CA PHE A 47 -1.80 -11.83 13.55
C PHE A 47 -2.97 -11.87 14.53
N CYS A 48 -3.74 -10.79 14.57
CA CYS A 48 -5.03 -10.73 15.26
C CYS A 48 -6.17 -11.10 14.31
N TYR A 49 -5.97 -10.85 13.02
CA TYR A 49 -6.94 -11.18 11.97
C TYR A 49 -6.24 -11.34 10.62
N ILE A 50 -6.71 -12.26 9.81
CA ILE A 50 -6.38 -12.42 8.39
C ILE A 50 -7.69 -12.71 7.66
N LYS A 51 -7.98 -11.99 6.57
CA LYS A 51 -9.06 -12.34 5.66
C LYS A 51 -8.74 -13.69 5.00
N PRO A 52 -9.66 -14.68 5.02
CA PRO A 52 -9.40 -16.02 4.48
C PRO A 52 -9.50 -16.01 2.95
N ASP A 53 -8.48 -15.52 2.28
CA ASP A 53 -8.37 -15.54 0.82
C ASP A 53 -6.95 -15.93 0.37
N ASP A 54 -6.85 -16.42 -0.87
CA ASP A 54 -5.60 -16.95 -1.41
C ASP A 54 -4.60 -15.86 -1.84
N LEU A 55 -5.02 -14.60 -1.90
CA LEU A 55 -4.14 -13.52 -2.32
C LEU A 55 -2.99 -13.32 -1.33
N PHE A 56 -3.30 -13.23 -0.03
CA PHE A 56 -2.29 -13.08 1.01
C PHE A 56 -1.75 -14.42 1.50
N LEU A 57 -2.63 -15.44 1.62
CA LEU A 57 -2.23 -16.76 2.12
C LEU A 57 -1.33 -17.54 1.15
N CYS A 58 -1.35 -17.21 -0.14
CA CYS A 58 -0.48 -17.84 -1.15
C CYS A 58 -0.55 -19.37 -1.17
N GLY A 59 -1.73 -19.97 -0.89
CA GLY A 59 -1.92 -21.42 -0.80
C GLY A 59 -1.54 -22.04 0.56
N HIS A 60 -1.16 -21.22 1.55
CA HIS A 60 -0.98 -21.67 2.93
C HIS A 60 -2.31 -21.65 3.69
N SER A 61 -2.40 -22.46 4.76
CA SER A 61 -3.59 -22.43 5.60
C SER A 61 -3.62 -21.21 6.53
N MET A 62 -4.83 -20.81 6.91
CA MET A 62 -5.05 -19.78 7.93
C MET A 62 -4.36 -20.15 9.25
N GLU A 63 -4.47 -21.41 9.66
CA GLU A 63 -3.86 -21.92 10.89
C GLU A 63 -2.33 -21.78 10.87
N GLU A 64 -1.69 -22.14 9.76
CA GLU A 64 -0.24 -21.97 9.56
C GLU A 64 0.15 -20.48 9.68
N ALA A 65 -0.60 -19.59 9.04
CA ALA A 65 -0.33 -18.16 9.09
C ALA A 65 -0.49 -17.58 10.50
N MET A 66 -1.57 -17.93 11.19
CA MET A 66 -1.83 -17.46 12.57
C MET A 66 -0.78 -18.00 13.56
N THR A 67 -0.34 -19.25 13.41
CA THR A 67 0.68 -19.86 14.26
C THR A 67 2.04 -19.21 14.05
N LEU A 68 2.44 -18.96 12.80
CA LEU A 68 3.73 -18.36 12.48
C LEU A 68 3.77 -16.85 12.79
N GLY A 69 2.61 -16.18 12.81
CA GLY A 69 2.55 -14.74 13.02
C GLY A 69 3.46 -13.99 12.06
N TYR A 70 4.31 -13.11 12.60
CA TYR A 70 5.24 -12.31 11.80
C TYR A 70 6.14 -13.14 10.86
N ASP A 71 6.54 -14.34 11.28
CA ASP A 71 7.43 -15.19 10.48
C ASP A 71 6.74 -15.77 9.24
N PHE A 72 5.41 -15.69 9.17
CA PHE A 72 4.65 -16.08 7.97
C PHE A 72 5.09 -15.30 6.72
N PHE A 73 5.49 -14.04 6.84
CA PHE A 73 6.01 -13.27 5.71
C PHE A 73 7.22 -13.94 5.05
N SER A 74 8.01 -14.70 5.80
CA SER A 74 9.15 -15.45 5.24
C SER A 74 8.74 -16.63 4.36
N LYS A 75 7.47 -17.06 4.44
CA LYS A 75 6.91 -18.12 3.60
C LYS A 75 6.36 -17.60 2.28
N ILE A 76 5.84 -16.37 2.29
CA ILE A 76 5.10 -15.81 1.15
C ILE A 76 5.86 -14.72 0.39
N ILE A 77 6.81 -14.02 1.01
CA ILE A 77 7.61 -12.99 0.32
C ILE A 77 8.84 -13.64 -0.31
N HIS A 78 9.15 -13.24 -1.56
CA HIS A 78 10.33 -13.73 -2.27
C HIS A 78 11.61 -13.52 -1.44
N PRO A 79 12.53 -14.49 -1.37
CA PRO A 79 13.72 -14.42 -0.53
C PRO A 79 14.58 -13.17 -0.75
N GLU A 80 14.68 -12.67 -1.97
CA GLU A 80 15.43 -11.44 -2.28
C GLU A 80 14.75 -10.18 -1.74
N ASP A 81 13.41 -10.18 -1.61
CA ASP A 81 12.64 -9.02 -1.13
C ASP A 81 12.48 -9.04 0.40
N LEU A 82 12.61 -10.21 1.02
CA LEU A 82 12.42 -10.42 2.45
C LEU A 82 13.33 -9.56 3.35
N PRO A 83 14.63 -9.35 3.04
CA PRO A 83 15.49 -8.46 3.83
C PRO A 83 15.00 -7.02 3.83
N LEU A 84 14.46 -6.54 2.71
CA LEU A 84 13.85 -5.21 2.60
C LEU A 84 12.62 -5.11 3.49
N TRP A 85 11.72 -6.09 3.43
CA TRP A 85 10.52 -6.17 4.27
C TRP A 85 10.86 -6.12 5.76
N LYS A 86 11.78 -6.99 6.22
CA LYS A 86 12.21 -7.03 7.62
C LYS A 86 12.84 -5.72 8.09
N SER A 87 13.70 -5.13 7.26
CA SER A 87 14.34 -3.85 7.57
C SER A 87 13.33 -2.71 7.65
N PHE A 88 12.36 -2.68 6.75
CA PHE A 88 11.29 -1.68 6.72
C PHE A 88 10.40 -1.79 7.97
N LEU A 89 9.87 -2.98 8.29
CA LEU A 89 9.03 -3.15 9.48
C LEU A 89 9.76 -2.84 10.78
N GLY A 90 11.04 -3.19 10.88
CA GLY A 90 11.86 -2.82 12.05
C GLY A 90 12.06 -1.31 12.16
N ASN A 91 12.19 -0.60 11.04
CA ASN A 91 12.25 0.86 11.03
C ASN A 91 10.89 1.47 11.36
N LEU A 92 9.80 0.97 10.77
CA LEU A 92 8.44 1.43 11.04
C LEU A 92 8.10 1.32 12.52
N SER A 93 8.39 0.18 13.15
CA SER A 93 8.14 -0.03 14.58
C SER A 93 8.87 1.02 15.45
N ARG A 94 10.12 1.36 15.11
CA ARG A 94 10.90 2.38 15.83
C ARG A 94 10.32 3.78 15.62
N THR A 95 10.04 4.16 14.37
CA THR A 95 9.47 5.48 14.05
C THR A 95 8.14 5.71 14.77
N LEU A 96 7.29 4.68 14.85
CA LEU A 96 6.00 4.78 15.54
C LEU A 96 6.14 4.90 17.07
N GLN A 97 7.24 4.41 17.65
CA GLN A 97 7.54 4.59 19.07
C GLN A 97 8.06 6.01 19.38
N GLU A 98 8.84 6.58 18.47
CA GLU A 98 9.48 7.88 18.63
C GLU A 98 8.55 9.06 18.30
N ASN A 99 7.68 8.92 17.29
CA ASN A 99 6.81 9.99 16.76
C ASN A 99 5.34 9.60 16.85
N SER A 100 4.62 10.17 17.81
CA SER A 100 3.25 9.76 18.13
C SER A 100 2.17 10.20 17.14
N ASP A 101 2.39 11.16 16.24
CA ASP A 101 1.29 11.86 15.55
C ASP A 101 1.35 11.94 14.02
N GLU A 102 2.36 11.39 13.38
CA GLU A 102 2.44 11.42 11.90
C GLU A 102 1.80 10.18 11.26
N TRP A 103 0.56 10.30 10.85
CA TRP A 103 -0.12 9.34 9.99
C TRP A 103 0.50 9.40 8.59
N SER A 104 1.47 8.56 8.32
CA SER A 104 2.02 8.43 6.98
C SER A 104 1.37 7.26 6.26
N ASP A 105 1.03 7.45 4.99
CA ASP A 105 0.52 6.41 4.12
C ASP A 105 1.70 5.57 3.61
N TYR A 106 1.95 4.44 4.27
CA TYR A 106 3.03 3.53 3.91
C TYR A 106 2.54 2.47 2.95
N PHE A 107 3.36 2.15 1.97
CA PHE A 107 3.09 1.00 1.11
C PHE A 107 4.35 0.27 0.68
N GLY A 108 4.18 -1.00 0.36
CA GLY A 108 5.24 -1.87 -0.14
C GLY A 108 4.82 -2.59 -1.40
N LEU A 109 5.77 -2.82 -2.28
CA LEU A 109 5.63 -3.63 -3.48
C LEU A 109 6.60 -4.81 -3.39
N PHE A 110 6.06 -6.02 -3.42
CA PHE A 110 6.84 -7.24 -3.23
C PHE A 110 6.39 -8.33 -4.19
N ARG A 111 7.31 -9.28 -4.44
CA ARG A 111 6.98 -10.54 -5.09
C ARG A 111 6.46 -11.52 -4.05
N LEU A 112 5.30 -12.11 -4.30
CA LEU A 112 4.77 -13.20 -3.51
C LEU A 112 5.07 -14.54 -4.17
N LEU A 113 5.38 -15.54 -3.35
CA LEU A 113 5.63 -16.91 -3.76
C LEU A 113 4.47 -17.80 -3.31
N PRO A 114 3.78 -18.49 -4.23
CA PRO A 114 2.80 -19.48 -3.86
C PRO A 114 3.47 -20.71 -3.23
N LYS A 115 2.78 -21.36 -2.27
CA LYS A 115 3.22 -22.59 -1.62
C LYS A 115 3.55 -23.72 -2.64
N TYR A 116 2.80 -23.74 -3.75
CA TYR A 116 2.93 -24.74 -4.79
C TYR A 116 3.25 -24.10 -6.14
N PRO A 117 4.49 -23.62 -6.36
CA PRO A 117 4.85 -22.86 -7.58
C PRO A 117 4.73 -23.67 -8.87
N PHE A 118 4.77 -25.01 -8.80
CA PHE A 118 4.69 -25.89 -9.98
C PHE A 118 3.26 -26.10 -10.50
N ILE A 119 2.23 -25.78 -9.71
CA ILE A 119 0.82 -25.94 -10.08
C ILE A 119 0.32 -24.67 -10.81
N THR A 120 0.82 -23.53 -10.42
CA THR A 120 0.54 -22.25 -11.06
C THR A 120 1.66 -21.92 -12.04
N LYS A 121 1.35 -21.82 -13.34
CA LYS A 121 2.31 -21.46 -14.39
C LYS A 121 2.96 -20.07 -14.22
N SER A 122 2.61 -19.32 -13.19
CA SER A 122 3.13 -18.01 -12.85
C SER A 122 3.98 -18.12 -11.59
N LEU A 123 5.30 -18.09 -11.77
CA LEU A 123 6.29 -18.23 -10.70
C LEU A 123 6.33 -17.03 -9.74
N GLU A 124 5.96 -15.86 -10.20
CA GLU A 124 6.05 -14.62 -9.40
C GLU A 124 4.75 -13.83 -9.52
N ARG A 125 4.19 -13.47 -8.38
CA ARG A 125 3.03 -12.61 -8.27
C ARG A 125 3.46 -11.31 -7.59
N TYR A 126 3.28 -10.19 -8.25
CA TYR A 126 3.54 -8.88 -7.65
C TYR A 126 2.35 -8.44 -6.83
N SER A 127 2.61 -7.94 -5.64
CA SER A 127 1.59 -7.47 -4.70
C SER A 127 1.89 -6.07 -4.21
N TYR A 128 0.81 -5.32 -4.02
CA TYR A 128 0.80 -4.03 -3.34
C TYR A 128 0.28 -4.21 -1.92
N HIS A 129 1.04 -3.76 -0.94
CA HIS A 129 0.70 -3.80 0.48
C HIS A 129 0.56 -2.36 0.98
N ARG A 130 -0.67 -1.92 1.20
CA ARG A 130 -0.92 -0.67 1.92
C ARG A 130 -0.89 -0.95 3.41
N LEU A 131 -0.11 -0.18 4.17
CA LEU A 131 0.21 -0.43 5.56
C LEU A 131 -0.21 0.76 6.41
N ILE A 132 -1.14 0.53 7.31
CA ILE A 132 -1.76 1.56 8.14
C ILE A 132 -1.47 1.22 9.59
N PRO A 133 -0.57 1.95 10.27
CA PRO A 133 -0.35 1.78 11.69
C PRO A 133 -1.51 2.37 12.49
N VAL A 134 -2.00 1.64 13.49
CA VAL A 134 -3.06 2.09 14.39
C VAL A 134 -2.59 1.96 15.82
N ARG A 135 -2.60 3.07 16.56
CA ARG A 135 -2.18 3.12 17.95
C ARG A 135 -3.24 2.51 18.86
N LYS A 136 -2.82 1.67 19.80
CA LYS A 136 -3.63 1.20 20.93
C LYS A 136 -3.64 2.26 22.04
N GLU A 137 -4.65 2.23 22.90
CA GLU A 137 -4.70 3.07 24.12
C GLU A 137 -3.49 2.82 25.05
N SER A 138 -2.98 1.58 25.07
CA SER A 138 -1.76 1.19 25.81
C SER A 138 -0.44 1.74 25.23
N GLY A 139 -0.49 2.52 24.14
CA GLY A 139 0.69 3.01 23.44
C GLY A 139 1.34 2.03 22.46
N HIS A 140 0.84 0.80 22.36
CA HIS A 140 1.26 -0.19 21.35
C HIS A 140 0.59 0.06 20.00
N TYR A 141 1.07 -0.61 18.95
CA TYR A 141 0.55 -0.45 17.60
C TYR A 141 0.06 -1.76 16.99
N TYR A 142 -1.07 -1.68 16.31
CA TYR A 142 -1.45 -2.62 15.28
C TYR A 142 -0.96 -2.13 13.91
N LEU A 143 -0.65 -3.06 13.03
CA LEU A 143 -0.44 -2.77 11.62
C LEU A 143 -1.57 -3.43 10.83
N ILE A 144 -2.40 -2.60 10.19
CA ILE A 144 -3.39 -3.07 9.23
C ILE A 144 -2.71 -3.11 7.87
N GLY A 145 -2.72 -4.27 7.23
CA GLY A 145 -2.25 -4.44 5.87
C GLY A 145 -3.39 -4.75 4.92
N ILE A 146 -3.51 -3.95 3.86
CA ILE A 146 -4.42 -4.24 2.75
C ILE A 146 -3.54 -4.69 1.58
N VAL A 147 -3.78 -5.91 1.09
CA VAL A 147 -2.96 -6.54 0.04
C VAL A 147 -3.78 -6.68 -1.23
N SER A 148 -3.23 -6.23 -2.34
CA SER A 148 -3.83 -6.33 -3.67
C SER A 148 -2.83 -6.86 -4.69
N ASP A 149 -3.31 -7.48 -5.76
CA ASP A 149 -2.48 -7.76 -6.93
C ASP A 149 -1.92 -6.46 -7.50
N SER A 150 -0.71 -6.53 -8.02
CA SER A 150 -0.06 -5.40 -8.70
C SER A 150 0.55 -5.83 -10.02
N LYS A 151 0.48 -4.96 -11.03
CA LYS A 151 1.27 -5.07 -12.25
C LYS A 151 2.57 -4.26 -12.15
N CYS A 152 2.70 -3.42 -11.12
CA CYS A 152 3.90 -2.64 -10.86
C CYS A 152 5.02 -3.52 -10.32
N LYS A 153 6.15 -3.51 -11.01
CA LYS A 153 7.34 -4.32 -10.69
C LYS A 153 8.40 -3.56 -9.88
N LYS A 154 8.07 -2.39 -9.37
CA LYS A 154 8.98 -1.56 -8.56
C LYS A 154 9.04 -2.08 -7.12
N ILE A 155 9.86 -3.11 -6.91
CA ILE A 155 10.07 -3.67 -5.56
C ILE A 155 10.62 -2.59 -4.63
N GLY A 156 9.96 -2.39 -3.50
CA GLY A 156 10.34 -1.34 -2.56
C GLY A 156 9.31 -1.08 -1.48
N CYS A 157 9.72 -0.27 -0.49
CA CYS A 157 8.84 0.29 0.50
C CYS A 157 8.83 1.80 0.33
N TYR A 158 7.66 2.38 0.41
CA TYR A 158 7.41 3.76 0.05
C TYR A 158 6.48 4.42 1.06
N ARG A 159 6.49 5.74 1.10
CA ARG A 159 5.45 6.56 1.72
C ARG A 159 5.15 7.78 0.87
N ASN A 160 3.91 8.20 0.84
CA ASN A 160 3.51 9.40 0.13
C ASN A 160 4.07 10.63 0.87
N GLY A 161 4.51 11.61 0.12
CA GLY A 161 5.01 12.87 0.67
C GLY A 161 3.88 13.84 0.99
N ALA A 162 4.23 14.95 1.64
CA ALA A 162 3.29 16.04 1.91
C ALA A 162 2.80 16.76 0.63
N SER A 163 3.46 16.52 -0.50
CA SER A 163 3.09 17.03 -1.82
C SER A 163 2.95 15.89 -2.81
N ARG A 164 1.96 16.00 -3.71
CA ARG A 164 1.74 15.04 -4.81
C ARG A 164 2.89 14.94 -5.83
N PHE A 165 3.90 15.80 -5.73
CA PHE A 165 5.08 15.81 -6.62
C PHE A 165 6.26 15.04 -6.05
N ILE A 166 6.15 14.56 -4.82
CA ILE A 166 7.21 13.82 -4.14
C ILE A 166 6.66 12.59 -3.44
N TYR A 167 7.47 11.57 -3.37
CA TYR A 167 7.29 10.42 -2.48
C TYR A 167 8.62 10.10 -1.81
N GLN A 168 8.60 9.24 -0.83
CA GLN A 168 9.82 8.79 -0.18
C GLN A 168 9.96 7.28 -0.38
N ALA A 169 11.18 6.87 -0.78
CA ALA A 169 11.56 5.47 -0.90
C ALA A 169 12.44 5.08 0.29
N TYR A 170 12.16 3.94 0.89
CA TYR A 170 12.97 3.41 1.98
C TYR A 170 14.26 2.79 1.44
N ASN A 171 15.39 3.16 2.04
CA ASN A 171 16.68 2.59 1.74
C ASN A 171 17.13 1.67 2.89
N PRO A 172 17.17 0.34 2.71
CA PRO A 172 17.50 -0.60 3.77
C PRO A 172 18.96 -0.49 4.24
N LYS A 173 19.88 -0.08 3.37
CA LYS A 173 21.30 0.10 3.72
C LYS A 173 21.51 1.29 4.67
N LYS A 174 20.81 2.40 4.39
CA LYS A 174 20.86 3.62 5.22
C LYS A 174 19.82 3.62 6.33
N ARG A 175 18.91 2.62 6.37
CA ARG A 175 17.77 2.52 7.29
C ARG A 175 16.97 3.82 7.41
N GLY A 176 16.72 4.47 6.26
CA GLY A 176 16.09 5.78 6.22
C GLY A 176 15.32 6.04 4.94
N TRP A 177 14.55 7.11 4.95
CA TRP A 177 13.71 7.55 3.84
C TRP A 177 14.46 8.53 2.95
N HIS A 178 14.30 8.38 1.64
CA HIS A 178 14.88 9.25 0.63
C HIS A 178 13.79 9.87 -0.22
N ILE A 179 13.79 11.19 -0.31
CA ILE A 179 12.87 11.93 -1.16
C ILE A 179 13.15 11.59 -2.62
N GLN A 180 12.08 11.30 -3.34
CA GLN A 180 12.05 11.06 -4.78
C GLN A 180 11.06 12.04 -5.42
N GLN A 181 11.44 12.60 -6.55
CA GLN A 181 10.53 13.43 -7.33
C GLN A 181 9.73 12.57 -8.31
N ILE A 182 8.45 12.89 -8.43
CA ILE A 182 7.59 12.30 -9.44
C ILE A 182 7.84 13.07 -10.75
N PRO A 183 8.16 12.39 -11.85
CA PRO A 183 8.37 13.05 -13.13
C PRO A 183 7.12 13.84 -13.57
N LEU A 184 7.32 15.06 -14.09
CA LEU A 184 6.23 15.88 -14.59
C LEU A 184 5.58 15.21 -15.79
N LEU A 185 4.32 14.82 -15.62
CA LEU A 185 3.46 14.31 -16.67
C LEU A 185 2.66 15.47 -17.27
N SER A 186 2.57 15.51 -18.61
CA SER A 186 1.73 16.50 -19.27
C SER A 186 0.24 16.22 -19.00
N ARG A 187 -0.61 17.23 -19.17
CA ARG A 187 -2.07 17.08 -19.04
C ARG A 187 -2.58 15.91 -19.88
N ARG A 188 -2.09 15.77 -21.12
CA ARG A 188 -2.50 14.69 -22.02
C ARG A 188 -2.04 13.30 -21.53
N GLU A 189 -0.85 13.21 -20.93
CA GLU A 189 -0.37 11.97 -20.33
C GLU A 189 -1.21 11.56 -19.10
N LEU A 190 -1.64 12.51 -18.28
CA LEU A 190 -2.55 12.25 -17.15
C LEU A 190 -3.95 11.83 -17.61
N GLU A 191 -4.51 12.45 -18.67
CA GLU A 191 -5.78 12.05 -19.26
C GLU A 191 -5.74 10.60 -19.79
N ILE A 192 -4.65 10.23 -20.47
CA ILE A 192 -4.43 8.86 -20.94
C ILE A 192 -4.37 7.87 -19.76
N LEU A 193 -3.63 8.18 -18.71
CA LEU A 193 -3.52 7.33 -17.53
C LEU A 193 -4.85 7.19 -16.80
N ALA A 194 -5.64 8.26 -16.68
CA ALA A 194 -6.97 8.23 -16.07
C ALA A 194 -7.94 7.30 -16.80
N ILE A 195 -7.93 7.30 -18.15
CA ILE A 195 -8.74 6.37 -18.95
C ILE A 195 -8.19 4.95 -18.82
N ALA A 196 -6.87 4.79 -18.82
CA ALA A 196 -6.20 3.49 -18.78
C ALA A 196 -6.37 2.74 -17.44
N THR A 197 -6.83 3.37 -16.36
CA THR A 197 -7.22 2.66 -15.13
C THR A 197 -8.41 1.73 -15.33
N GLY A 198 -9.34 2.07 -16.22
CA GLY A 198 -10.52 1.25 -16.55
C GLY A 198 -10.35 0.44 -17.82
N GLU A 199 -9.61 0.95 -18.81
CA GLU A 199 -9.50 0.37 -20.15
C GLU A 199 -8.09 0.53 -20.73
N GLN A 200 -7.47 -0.57 -21.13
CA GLN A 200 -6.06 -0.62 -21.55
C GLN A 200 -5.88 -0.64 -23.09
N TYR A 201 -6.96 -0.76 -23.86
CA TYR A 201 -6.86 -0.82 -25.32
C TYR A 201 -6.58 0.57 -25.89
N LEU A 202 -5.43 0.73 -26.57
CA LEU A 202 -4.99 2.01 -27.10
C LEU A 202 -5.96 2.61 -28.14
N HIS A 203 -6.68 1.77 -28.89
CA HIS A 203 -7.71 2.23 -29.82
C HIS A 203 -8.87 2.91 -29.11
N PHE A 204 -9.35 2.32 -28.00
CA PHE A 204 -10.41 2.90 -27.18
C PHE A 204 -9.98 4.24 -26.56
N ILE A 205 -8.73 4.30 -26.05
CA ILE A 205 -8.18 5.55 -25.51
C ILE A 205 -8.08 6.62 -26.61
N ALA A 206 -7.68 6.24 -27.82
CA ALA A 206 -7.59 7.12 -28.98
C ALA A 206 -8.97 7.70 -29.36
N GLU A 207 -9.98 6.85 -29.41
CA GLU A 207 -11.36 7.24 -29.66
C GLU A 207 -11.90 8.20 -28.60
N LYS A 208 -11.74 7.86 -27.32
CA LYS A 208 -12.15 8.69 -26.17
C LYS A 208 -11.53 10.09 -26.18
N LEU A 209 -10.29 10.20 -26.64
CA LEU A 209 -9.55 11.47 -26.66
C LEU A 209 -9.58 12.17 -28.02
N CYS A 210 -10.31 11.63 -28.99
CA CYS A 210 -10.36 12.14 -30.38
C CYS A 210 -8.96 12.32 -31.00
N LEU A 211 -8.07 11.33 -30.79
CA LEU A 211 -6.69 11.34 -31.30
C LEU A 211 -6.41 10.12 -32.16
N SER A 212 -5.35 10.20 -32.99
CA SER A 212 -4.90 9.03 -33.73
C SER A 212 -4.28 7.97 -32.81
N TYR A 213 -4.38 6.69 -33.18
CA TYR A 213 -3.69 5.59 -32.51
C TYR A 213 -2.19 5.85 -32.35
N TYR A 214 -1.55 6.39 -33.39
CA TYR A 214 -0.11 6.70 -33.38
C TYR A 214 0.23 7.79 -32.36
N THR A 215 -0.64 8.80 -32.22
CA THR A 215 -0.49 9.85 -31.20
C THR A 215 -0.56 9.28 -29.78
N ILE A 216 -1.55 8.41 -29.52
CA ILE A 216 -1.65 7.75 -28.21
C ILE A 216 -0.43 6.87 -27.95
N ARG A 217 0.01 6.09 -28.92
CA ARG A 217 1.20 5.25 -28.80
C ARG A 217 2.47 6.06 -28.45
N SER A 218 2.62 7.24 -29.05
CA SER A 218 3.71 8.16 -28.75
C SER A 218 3.64 8.66 -27.30
N HIS A 219 2.47 9.10 -26.83
CA HIS A 219 2.28 9.51 -25.43
C HIS A 219 2.55 8.37 -24.45
N VAL A 220 2.05 7.16 -24.72
CA VAL A 220 2.31 5.97 -23.90
C VAL A 220 3.82 5.67 -23.82
N SER A 221 4.55 5.80 -24.92
CA SER A 221 6.01 5.65 -24.94
C SER A 221 6.70 6.71 -24.06
N SER A 222 6.21 7.95 -24.08
CA SER A 222 6.69 9.02 -23.21
C SER A 222 6.41 8.75 -21.74
N ILE A 223 5.17 8.32 -21.39
CA ILE A 223 4.77 7.92 -20.03
C ILE A 223 5.71 6.83 -19.50
N LYS A 224 5.90 5.74 -20.27
CA LYS A 224 6.75 4.62 -19.89
C LYS A 224 8.18 5.07 -19.58
N ARG A 225 8.75 5.92 -20.43
CA ARG A 225 10.10 6.46 -20.25
C ARG A 225 10.20 7.35 -19.00
N LYS A 226 9.22 8.25 -18.80
CA LYS A 226 9.20 9.17 -17.65
C LYS A 226 9.05 8.42 -16.33
N LEU A 227 8.10 7.48 -16.26
CA LEU A 227 7.83 6.70 -15.06
C LEU A 227 8.78 5.52 -14.87
N LYS A 228 9.63 5.20 -15.86
CA LYS A 228 10.53 4.04 -15.86
C LYS A 228 9.78 2.74 -15.61
N VAL A 229 8.74 2.48 -16.39
CA VAL A 229 7.88 1.29 -16.33
C VAL A 229 7.86 0.58 -17.69
N GLN A 230 7.46 -0.70 -17.70
CA GLN A 230 7.51 -1.54 -18.90
C GLN A 230 6.25 -1.40 -19.77
N ASP A 231 5.09 -1.23 -19.15
CA ASP A 231 3.81 -1.12 -19.85
C ASP A 231 2.87 -0.10 -19.19
N LEU A 232 1.69 0.07 -19.80
CA LEU A 232 0.71 1.05 -19.34
C LEU A 232 0.01 0.61 -18.05
N ARG A 233 -0.16 -0.70 -17.82
CA ARG A 233 -0.74 -1.25 -16.58
C ARG A 233 0.16 -0.98 -15.39
N GLU A 234 1.46 -1.21 -15.56
CA GLU A 234 2.44 -0.86 -14.53
C GLU A 234 2.42 0.64 -14.23
N ALA A 235 2.26 1.48 -15.28
CA ALA A 235 2.16 2.93 -15.11
C ALA A 235 0.91 3.34 -14.31
N THR A 236 -0.26 2.78 -14.63
CA THR A 236 -1.51 3.10 -13.92
C THR A 236 -1.47 2.67 -12.47
N ASP A 237 -0.97 1.47 -12.17
CA ASP A 237 -0.79 0.99 -10.80
C ASP A 237 0.13 1.93 -10.01
N TRP A 238 1.31 2.23 -10.58
CA TRP A 238 2.29 3.09 -9.92
C TRP A 238 1.75 4.48 -9.57
N ILE A 239 1.05 5.11 -10.53
CA ILE A 239 0.44 6.43 -10.33
C ILE A 239 -0.71 6.40 -9.31
N SER A 240 -1.49 5.31 -9.29
CA SER A 240 -2.56 5.12 -8.30
C SER A 240 -2.00 5.00 -6.89
N TYR A 241 -0.92 4.24 -6.69
CA TYR A 241 -0.28 4.09 -5.37
C TYR A 241 0.30 5.41 -4.84
N LEU A 242 0.71 6.30 -5.73
CA LEU A 242 1.20 7.63 -5.39
C LEU A 242 0.07 8.68 -5.29
N HIS A 243 -1.20 8.29 -5.43
CA HIS A 243 -2.37 9.19 -5.37
C HIS A 243 -2.33 10.38 -6.33
N ILE A 244 -1.67 10.23 -7.49
CA ILE A 244 -1.48 11.33 -8.45
C ILE A 244 -2.74 11.62 -9.27
N LEU A 245 -3.58 10.61 -9.51
CA LEU A 245 -4.83 10.73 -10.28
C LEU A 245 -6.01 11.21 -9.42
N GLN A 246 -5.81 12.16 -8.52
CA GLN A 246 -6.90 12.81 -7.81
C GLN A 246 -7.72 13.70 -8.75
N SER A 247 -9.00 13.95 -8.39
CA SER A 247 -9.98 14.58 -9.27
C SER A 247 -9.55 15.92 -9.85
N PRO A 248 -10.04 16.32 -11.04
CA PRO A 248 -9.71 17.61 -11.67
C PRO A 248 -10.01 18.83 -10.81
N GLN A 249 -11.00 18.76 -9.90
CA GLN A 249 -11.41 19.86 -9.03
C GLN A 249 -10.40 20.22 -7.93
N GLU A 250 -9.50 19.33 -7.56
CA GLU A 250 -8.44 19.62 -6.59
C GLU A 250 -7.19 20.22 -7.26
N ARG A 251 -7.01 20.02 -8.58
CA ARG A 251 -5.87 20.56 -9.34
C ARG A 251 -5.89 22.10 -9.43
N ASP A 252 -7.07 22.67 -9.67
CA ASP A 252 -7.21 24.12 -9.89
C ASP A 252 -7.05 24.94 -8.60
N ARG A 253 -7.33 24.33 -7.43
CA ARG A 253 -7.15 25.00 -6.13
C ARG A 253 -5.67 25.07 -5.70
N GLU A 254 -4.84 24.10 -6.04
CA GLU A 254 -3.44 24.09 -5.63
C GLU A 254 -2.53 24.87 -6.60
N GLU A 255 -2.86 24.96 -7.90
CA GLU A 255 -2.14 25.82 -8.84
C GLU A 255 -2.30 27.30 -8.47
N SER A 256 -3.46 27.71 -7.96
CA SER A 256 -3.66 29.06 -7.44
C SER A 256 -2.90 29.33 -6.14
N CYS A 257 -2.64 28.33 -5.33
CA CYS A 257 -1.93 28.47 -4.06
C CYS A 257 -0.39 28.44 -4.21
N CYS A 258 0.15 27.76 -5.25
CA CYS A 258 1.59 27.72 -5.51
C CYS A 258 2.11 28.98 -6.22
N SER A 259 1.28 29.72 -6.95
CA SER A 259 1.67 30.98 -7.60
C SER A 259 1.91 32.13 -6.61
N THR A 260 1.50 31.98 -5.35
CA THR A 260 1.64 33.03 -4.31
C THR A 260 2.75 32.77 -3.28
N ARG A 261 3.50 31.66 -3.38
CA ARG A 261 4.65 31.41 -2.50
C ARG A 261 5.96 31.38 -3.28
N ASN A 262 6.57 32.56 -3.44
CA ASN A 262 7.98 32.68 -3.80
C ASN A 262 8.83 32.07 -2.67
N PHE A 263 9.32 30.85 -2.87
CA PHE A 263 10.37 30.27 -2.02
C PHE A 263 11.71 30.94 -2.39
N THR A 264 12.10 31.92 -1.63
CA THR A 264 13.49 32.39 -1.58
C THR A 264 14.32 31.31 -0.90
N PHE A 265 15.12 30.60 -1.69
CA PHE A 265 16.22 29.78 -1.16
C PHE A 265 17.31 30.74 -0.66
N ASN A 266 17.42 30.89 0.66
CA ASN A 266 18.64 31.45 1.26
C ASN A 266 19.75 30.40 1.17
N LYS A 267 20.76 30.69 0.37
CA LYS A 267 22.09 30.06 0.44
C LYS A 267 22.83 30.65 1.65
N ASN A 268 23.08 29.84 2.65
CA ASN A 268 24.25 29.97 3.52
C ASN A 268 24.71 28.58 3.91
#